data_ddc4f16549d598fad757ffcd57bc332c
#
_entry.id   ddc4f16549d598fad757ffcd57bc332c
#
_cell.length_a   1.000
_cell.length_b   1.000
_cell.length_c   1.000
_cell.angle_alpha   90.00
_cell.angle_beta   90.00
_cell.angle_gamma   90.00
#
_symmetry.space_group_name_H-M   'P 1'
#
loop_
_entity.id
_entity.type
_entity.pdbx_description
1 polymer ?
#
loop_
_entity_poly.entity_id
_entity_poly.type
_entity_poly.pdbx_seq_one_letter_code
_entity_poly.pdbx_strand_id
1 'polypeptide(L)'
;MPDVEADLREQFTRAFEGADYPVESPMDLVPALPDGPGTRFSAGDFSMSAMEMAMALSDVQEFPYGSVEALVDDLVAGLYEKDLL
;
A
#
# COMPACT_ATOMS: atom_id res chain seq x y z
N MET A 1 -3.94 -22.81 -3.49
CA MET A 1 -3.11 -22.05 -2.53
C MET A 1 -3.43 -20.58 -2.69
N PRO A 2 -3.71 -19.86 -1.60
CA PRO A 2 -3.92 -18.44 -1.70
C PRO A 2 -2.63 -17.76 -2.14
N ASP A 3 -2.77 -16.82 -3.06
CA ASP A 3 -1.65 -16.01 -3.52
C ASP A 3 -1.65 -14.73 -2.68
N VAL A 4 -0.73 -14.64 -1.72
CA VAL A 4 -0.64 -13.51 -0.80
C VAL A 4 -0.42 -12.21 -1.57
N GLU A 5 0.42 -12.22 -2.59
CA GLU A 5 0.66 -11.02 -3.39
C GLU A 5 -0.61 -10.55 -4.10
N ALA A 6 -1.32 -11.47 -4.76
CA ALA A 6 -2.55 -11.12 -5.48
C ALA A 6 -3.62 -10.59 -4.52
N ASP A 7 -3.74 -11.21 -3.35
CA ASP A 7 -4.68 -10.78 -2.33
C ASP A 7 -4.37 -9.36 -1.83
N LEU A 8 -3.10 -9.09 -1.55
CA LEU A 8 -2.66 -7.76 -1.11
C LEU A 8 -2.84 -6.72 -2.22
N ARG A 9 -2.55 -7.07 -3.46
CA ARG A 9 -2.77 -6.14 -4.59
C ARG A 9 -4.23 -5.73 -4.67
N GLU A 10 -5.13 -6.68 -4.49
CA GLU A 10 -6.55 -6.39 -4.50
C GLU A 10 -6.95 -5.47 -3.34
N GLN A 11 -6.45 -5.74 -2.15
CA GLN A 11 -6.73 -4.92 -0.97
C GLN A 11 -6.18 -3.50 -1.14
N PHE A 12 -4.95 -3.37 -1.62
CA PHE A 12 -4.35 -2.06 -1.86
C PHE A 12 -5.10 -1.28 -2.92
N THR A 13 -5.46 -1.95 -4.01
CA THR A 13 -6.21 -1.30 -5.10
C THR A 13 -7.53 -0.76 -4.58
N ARG A 14 -8.28 -1.54 -3.84
CA ARG A 14 -9.57 -1.10 -3.28
C ARG A 14 -9.40 0.05 -2.29
N ALA A 15 -8.34 0.00 -1.47
CA ALA A 15 -8.12 1.04 -0.47
C ALA A 15 -7.70 2.35 -1.11
N PHE A 16 -6.87 2.29 -2.15
CA PHE A 16 -6.22 3.48 -2.70
C PHE A 16 -6.85 4.01 -3.99
N GLU A 17 -7.80 3.29 -4.60
CA GLU A 17 -8.45 3.77 -5.82
C GLU A 17 -9.28 5.03 -5.60
N GLY A 18 -9.69 5.30 -4.37
CA GLY A 18 -10.42 6.50 -4.01
C GLY A 18 -9.55 7.71 -3.71
N ALA A 19 -8.23 7.57 -3.77
CA ALA A 19 -7.31 8.67 -3.51
C ALA A 19 -7.30 9.65 -4.71
N ASP A 20 -6.89 10.89 -4.43
CA ASP A 20 -6.78 11.93 -5.46
C ASP A 20 -5.42 11.82 -6.13
N TYR A 21 -5.39 11.28 -7.33
CA TYR A 21 -4.14 11.18 -8.09
C TYR A 21 -3.89 12.46 -8.91
N PRO A 22 -2.64 12.88 -9.08
CA PRO A 22 -1.43 12.24 -8.56
C PRO A 22 -1.31 12.36 -7.03
N VAL A 23 -0.82 11.30 -6.40
CA VAL A 23 -0.56 11.27 -4.97
C VAL A 23 0.89 11.73 -4.74
N GLU A 24 1.07 12.80 -3.99
CA GLU A 24 2.39 13.41 -3.80
C GLU A 24 3.09 13.00 -2.51
N SER A 25 2.34 12.45 -1.56
CA SER A 25 2.90 12.01 -0.29
C SER A 25 2.01 10.94 0.34
N PRO A 26 2.53 10.17 1.32
CA PRO A 26 1.70 9.19 2.03
C PRO A 26 0.48 9.80 2.70
N MET A 27 0.57 11.07 3.11
CA MET A 27 -0.54 11.76 3.76
C MET A 27 -1.74 11.92 2.82
N ASP A 28 -1.50 11.98 1.53
CA ASP A 28 -2.59 12.10 0.54
C ASP A 28 -3.39 10.80 0.42
N LEU A 29 -2.86 9.70 0.93
CA LEU A 29 -3.55 8.40 0.92
C LEU A 29 -4.45 8.19 2.13
N VAL A 30 -4.19 8.90 3.23
CA VAL A 30 -4.95 8.71 4.47
C VAL A 30 -6.45 8.91 4.28
N PRO A 31 -6.93 9.97 3.59
CA PRO A 31 -8.36 10.15 3.39
C PRO A 31 -9.03 9.05 2.58
N ALA A 32 -8.27 8.30 1.78
CA ALA A 32 -8.82 7.20 0.98
C ALA A 32 -9.02 5.93 1.80
N LEU A 33 -8.32 5.81 2.93
CA LEU A 33 -8.39 4.61 3.76
C LEU A 33 -9.64 4.60 4.62
N PRO A 34 -10.35 3.45 4.70
CA PRO A 34 -11.61 3.38 5.45
C PRO A 34 -11.44 3.64 6.96
N ASP A 35 -10.30 3.23 7.53
CA ASP A 35 -10.01 3.45 8.95
C ASP A 35 -8.82 4.39 9.15
N GLY A 36 -8.51 5.22 8.15
CA GLY A 36 -7.37 6.12 8.21
C GLY A 36 -6.05 5.35 8.37
N PRO A 37 -5.09 5.90 9.13
CA PRO A 37 -3.79 5.25 9.30
C PRO A 37 -3.87 3.91 10.05
N GLY A 38 -4.98 3.62 10.72
CA GLY A 38 -5.20 2.35 11.40
C GLY A 38 -5.68 1.22 10.50
N THR A 39 -5.95 1.48 9.22
CA THR A 39 -6.37 0.45 8.28
C THR A 39 -5.32 -0.65 8.19
N ARG A 40 -5.74 -1.91 8.35
CA ARG A 40 -4.82 -3.04 8.29
C ARG A 40 -5.03 -3.82 7.01
N PHE A 41 -3.91 -4.29 6.48
CA PHE A 41 -3.88 -5.19 5.33
C PHE A 41 -3.32 -6.53 5.78
N SER A 42 -4.00 -7.61 5.44
CA SER A 42 -3.54 -8.93 5.84
C SER A 42 -3.83 -9.96 4.76
N ALA A 43 -2.89 -10.89 4.59
CA ALA A 43 -3.04 -12.01 3.67
C ALA A 43 -2.01 -13.07 4.07
N GLY A 44 -2.45 -14.31 4.30
CA GLY A 44 -1.56 -15.35 4.78
C GLY A 44 -0.92 -14.95 6.11
N ASP A 45 0.40 -14.98 6.15
CA ASP A 45 1.16 -14.57 7.35
C ASP A 45 1.48 -13.07 7.37
N PHE A 46 1.10 -12.33 6.35
CA PHE A 46 1.32 -10.91 6.28
C PHE A 46 0.23 -10.16 7.04
N SER A 47 0.62 -9.19 7.87
CA SER A 47 -0.33 -8.31 8.54
C SER A 47 0.39 -7.02 8.92
N MET A 48 -0.01 -5.90 8.32
CA MET A 48 0.53 -4.59 8.63
C MET A 48 -0.55 -3.53 8.52
N SER A 49 -0.45 -2.50 9.35
CA SER A 49 -1.31 -1.33 9.20
C SER A 49 -0.75 -0.42 8.11
N ALA A 50 -1.61 0.50 7.61
CA ALA A 50 -1.18 1.47 6.61
C ALA A 50 -0.02 2.32 7.14
N MET A 51 -0.07 2.71 8.41
CA MET A 51 1.01 3.50 9.03
C MET A 51 2.31 2.69 9.10
N GLU A 52 2.24 1.43 9.51
CA GLU A 52 3.42 0.57 9.56
C GLU A 52 4.05 0.42 8.17
N MET A 53 3.22 0.26 7.15
CA MET A 53 3.70 0.17 5.76
C MET A 53 4.36 1.48 5.32
N ALA A 54 3.74 2.62 5.64
CA ALA A 54 4.30 3.91 5.28
C ALA A 54 5.68 4.11 5.89
N MET A 55 5.84 3.72 7.15
CA MET A 55 7.13 3.81 7.83
C MET A 55 8.15 2.83 7.26
N ALA A 56 7.74 1.60 7.01
CA ALA A 56 8.64 0.56 6.50
C ALA A 56 9.12 0.87 5.09
N LEU A 57 8.28 1.48 4.26
CA LEU A 57 8.57 1.70 2.85
C LEU A 57 9.00 3.14 2.53
N SER A 58 9.18 3.99 3.55
CA SER A 58 9.44 5.42 3.35
C SER A 58 10.71 5.68 2.51
N ASP A 59 11.68 4.80 2.59
CA ASP A 59 12.94 4.96 1.85
C ASP A 59 12.93 4.32 0.46
N VAL A 60 11.89 3.55 0.13
CA VAL A 60 11.77 2.90 -1.19
C VAL A 60 10.60 3.41 -2.02
N GLN A 61 9.73 4.23 -1.44
CA GLN A 61 8.62 4.82 -2.18
C GLN A 61 9.09 6.02 -3.01
N GLU A 62 8.54 6.12 -4.21
CA GLU A 62 8.92 7.18 -5.15
C GLU A 62 7.71 8.02 -5.53
N PHE A 63 7.31 8.91 -4.64
CA PHE A 63 6.26 9.87 -4.95
C PHE A 63 6.75 10.91 -5.96
N PRO A 64 5.87 11.45 -6.80
CA PRO A 64 4.42 11.21 -6.84
C PRO A 64 4.03 9.96 -7.62
N TYR A 65 2.84 9.44 -7.35
CA TYR A 65 2.27 8.35 -8.13
C TYR A 65 1.09 8.87 -8.95
N GLY A 66 1.13 8.59 -10.25
CA GLY A 66 0.11 9.10 -11.17
C GLY A 66 -1.14 8.24 -11.25
N SER A 67 -1.12 7.04 -10.69
CA SER A 67 -2.27 6.13 -10.75
C SER A 67 -2.19 5.13 -9.62
N VAL A 68 -3.34 4.50 -9.32
CA VAL A 68 -3.39 3.46 -8.30
C VAL A 68 -2.52 2.26 -8.70
N GLU A 69 -2.47 1.94 -9.98
CA GLU A 69 -1.65 0.82 -10.46
C GLU A 69 -0.17 1.05 -10.17
N ALA A 70 0.33 2.26 -10.45
CA ALA A 70 1.72 2.59 -10.17
C ALA A 70 2.02 2.50 -8.68
N LEU A 71 1.10 3.00 -7.85
CA LEU A 71 1.25 2.93 -6.40
C LEU A 71 1.28 1.50 -5.90
N VAL A 72 0.34 0.67 -6.34
CA VAL A 72 0.25 -0.72 -5.89
C VAL A 72 1.47 -1.52 -6.32
N ASP A 73 1.93 -1.34 -7.56
CA ASP A 73 3.13 -2.02 -8.04
C ASP A 73 4.35 -1.68 -7.19
N ASP A 74 4.49 -0.41 -6.83
CA ASP A 74 5.62 0.04 -6.03
C ASP A 74 5.52 -0.45 -4.58
N LEU A 75 4.31 -0.47 -4.02
CA LEU A 75 4.08 -1.02 -2.69
C LEU A 75 4.49 -2.49 -2.61
N VAL A 76 4.06 -3.28 -3.56
CA VAL A 76 4.38 -4.71 -3.58
C VAL A 76 5.88 -4.92 -3.78
N ALA A 77 6.50 -4.19 -4.69
CA ALA A 77 7.93 -4.26 -4.91
C ALA A 77 8.72 -3.89 -3.64
N GLY A 78 8.27 -2.85 -2.94
CA GLY A 78 8.89 -2.44 -1.68
C GLY A 78 8.77 -3.49 -0.60
N LEU A 79 7.64 -4.16 -0.51
CA LEU A 79 7.44 -5.22 0.46
C LEU A 79 8.39 -6.40 0.22
N TYR A 80 8.61 -6.76 -1.05
CA TYR A 80 9.59 -7.80 -1.39
C TYR A 80 11.01 -7.35 -1.06
N GLU A 81 11.32 -6.09 -1.35
CA GLU A 81 12.65 -5.54 -1.08
C GLU A 81 12.98 -5.55 0.40
N LYS A 82 11.99 -5.35 1.26
CA LYS A 82 12.15 -5.34 2.71
C LYS A 82 11.93 -6.71 3.35
N ASP A 83 11.79 -7.75 2.54
CA ASP A 83 11.53 -9.12 3.02
C ASP A 83 10.24 -9.24 3.85
N LEU A 84 9.26 -8.39 3.56
CA LEU A 84 7.95 -8.44 4.22
C LEU A 84 6.97 -9.34 3.49
N LEU A 85 7.28 -9.68 2.25
CA LEU A 85 6.53 -10.64 1.43
C LEU A 85 7.38 -11.82 1.02
#